data_81c0ad6f987d73bc52935b4a625ec49b
#
_entry.id   81c0ad6f987d73bc52935b4a625ec49b
#
_cell.length_a   1.000
_cell.length_b   1.000
_cell.length_c   1.000
_cell.angle_alpha   90.00
_cell.angle_beta   90.00
_cell.angle_gamma   90.00
#
_symmetry.space_group_name_H-M   'P 1'
#
loop_
_entity.id
_entity.type
_entity.pdbx_description
1 polymer ?
#
loop_
_entity_poly.entity_id
_entity_poly.type
_entity_poly.pdbx_seq_one_letter_code
_entity_poly.pdbx_strand_id
1 'polypeptide(L)'
;MAEKNKMIDGKENAKEETSDLNTKGPELVQMIGDRLTFLIDQNHPEKSVIINGISGSQKSLAAASLLAKYNTAVIVVPTQKDIFRWEENLKFFVPDARIFSFPVVEEAGFEGTFSSTERLRERMRSLSAMVNGEKSIIIAAAVEAAQKISAPSSIKDHLYKFELGSEIERREVLEVLQDLGYERVDQVERSGHFSVRGDIVDIYPINEIHPVRIEFFGDEIDSIRLFDVDSQRSIETLESQSVFPVAVKGSKNSSVLSYLDHGIVFYDEPQRGEESLKQFFKEEKANAGKAFLWSCLLYTSDAAD
;
A
#
# COMPACT_ATOMS: atom_id res chain seq x y z
N MET A 1 -13.97 29.62 59.78
CA MET A 1 -12.90 28.66 59.45
C MET A 1 -13.32 27.98 58.16
N ALA A 2 -12.72 28.32 57.06
CA ALA A 2 -13.08 27.84 55.73
C ALA A 2 -11.93 26.89 55.24
N GLU A 3 -12.25 25.61 55.13
CA GLU A 3 -11.38 24.64 54.47
C GLU A 3 -11.52 24.79 52.94
N LYS A 4 -10.44 25.18 52.32
CA LYS A 4 -10.30 25.19 50.85
C LYS A 4 -10.09 23.77 50.37
N ASN A 5 -11.09 23.21 49.71
CA ASN A 5 -10.94 22.01 48.87
C ASN A 5 -10.05 22.33 47.66
N LYS A 6 -8.87 21.74 47.61
CA LYS A 6 -7.95 21.77 46.48
C LYS A 6 -8.34 20.66 45.52
N MET A 7 -9.11 20.98 44.49
CA MET A 7 -9.33 20.11 43.34
C MET A 7 -8.01 19.98 42.59
N ILE A 8 -7.40 18.83 42.68
CA ILE A 8 -6.19 18.48 41.92
C ILE A 8 -6.63 18.16 40.48
N ASP A 9 -6.13 18.94 39.56
CA ASP A 9 -6.44 18.87 38.13
C ASP A 9 -5.84 17.59 37.54
N GLY A 10 -6.67 16.55 37.36
CA GLY A 10 -6.27 15.26 36.80
C GLY A 10 -5.99 15.27 35.30
N LYS A 11 -5.98 16.43 34.64
CA LYS A 11 -5.75 16.55 33.19
C LYS A 11 -4.29 16.76 32.79
N GLU A 12 -3.44 17.26 33.67
CA GLU A 12 -1.99 17.40 33.35
C GLU A 12 -1.25 16.09 33.46
N ASN A 13 -1.55 15.26 34.45
CA ASN A 13 -0.88 13.95 34.60
C ASN A 13 -1.19 12.95 33.45
N ALA A 14 -2.40 13.02 32.87
CA ALA A 14 -2.76 12.14 31.73
C ALA A 14 -2.06 12.52 30.42
N LYS A 15 -1.63 13.79 30.26
CA LYS A 15 -0.86 14.22 29.08
C LYS A 15 0.62 13.90 29.19
N GLU A 16 1.20 13.91 30.39
CA GLU A 16 2.60 13.51 30.60
C GLU A 16 2.76 11.98 30.47
N GLU A 17 1.84 11.17 31.01
CA GLU A 17 1.88 9.70 30.83
C GLU A 17 1.70 9.26 29.38
N THR A 18 0.87 9.95 28.58
CA THR A 18 0.71 9.63 27.15
C THR A 18 1.90 10.09 26.30
N SER A 19 2.61 11.17 26.68
CA SER A 19 3.84 11.57 25.99
C SER A 19 4.99 10.61 26.27
N ASP A 20 5.11 10.09 27.48
CA ASP A 20 6.14 9.10 27.87
C ASP A 20 5.92 7.73 27.22
N LEU A 21 4.66 7.31 26.98
CA LEU A 21 4.34 6.08 26.27
C LEU A 21 4.67 6.18 24.77
N ASN A 22 4.46 7.34 24.15
CA ASN A 22 4.79 7.57 22.75
C ASN A 22 6.30 7.59 22.47
N THR A 23 7.14 7.98 23.45
CA THR A 23 8.60 7.95 23.29
C THR A 23 9.23 6.57 23.55
N LYS A 24 8.60 5.73 24.36
CA LYS A 24 9.09 4.37 24.67
C LYS A 24 8.77 3.32 23.58
N GLY A 25 7.77 3.57 22.75
CA GLY A 25 7.37 2.66 21.67
C GLY A 25 8.49 2.41 20.66
N PRO A 26 9.09 3.43 20.04
CA PRO A 26 10.17 3.27 19.06
C PRO A 26 11.44 2.64 19.67
N GLU A 27 11.82 2.98 20.89
CA GLU A 27 12.98 2.38 21.58
C GLU A 27 12.78 0.89 21.83
N LEU A 28 11.58 0.48 22.24
CA LEU A 28 11.23 -0.92 22.46
C LEU A 28 11.25 -1.70 21.13
N VAL A 29 10.72 -1.11 20.05
CA VAL A 29 10.74 -1.68 18.70
C VAL A 29 12.18 -1.93 18.25
N GLN A 30 13.07 -0.97 18.44
CA GLN A 30 14.48 -1.11 18.06
C GLN A 30 15.19 -2.18 18.87
N MET A 31 15.04 -2.18 20.20
CA MET A 31 15.66 -3.17 21.09
C MET A 31 15.24 -4.61 20.76
N ILE A 32 13.95 -4.82 20.47
CA ILE A 32 13.42 -6.14 20.07
C ILE A 32 13.89 -6.50 18.67
N GLY A 33 13.94 -5.53 17.76
CA GLY A 33 14.41 -5.71 16.39
C GLY A 33 15.85 -6.20 16.32
N ASP A 34 16.74 -5.58 17.07
CA ASP A 34 18.15 -5.98 17.15
C ASP A 34 18.27 -7.42 17.64
N ARG A 35 17.48 -7.80 18.64
CA ARG A 35 17.51 -9.15 19.19
C ARG A 35 16.92 -10.19 18.25
N LEU A 36 15.80 -9.90 17.60
CA LEU A 36 15.17 -10.79 16.62
C LEU A 36 16.05 -10.93 15.39
N THR A 37 16.60 -9.85 14.88
CA THR A 37 17.55 -9.87 13.74
C THR A 37 18.76 -10.73 14.07
N PHE A 38 19.35 -10.55 15.24
CA PHE A 38 20.47 -11.39 15.69
C PHE A 38 20.11 -12.88 15.74
N LEU A 39 18.93 -13.23 16.24
CA LEU A 39 18.47 -14.62 16.31
C LEU A 39 18.20 -15.21 14.91
N ILE A 40 17.68 -14.41 13.98
CA ILE A 40 17.45 -14.82 12.59
C ILE A 40 18.78 -15.03 11.86
N ASP A 41 19.68 -14.07 11.95
CA ASP A 41 20.99 -14.12 11.27
C ASP A 41 21.89 -15.25 11.78
N GLN A 42 21.80 -15.59 13.08
CA GLN A 42 22.56 -16.70 13.66
C GLN A 42 22.06 -18.08 13.26
N ASN A 43 20.74 -18.23 13.08
CA ASN A 43 20.15 -19.55 12.91
C ASN A 43 19.93 -19.94 11.43
N HIS A 44 19.57 -19.01 10.56
CA HIS A 44 19.34 -19.30 9.13
C HIS A 44 19.30 -18.03 8.28
N PRO A 45 20.41 -17.62 7.63
CA PRO A 45 20.42 -16.40 6.81
C PRO A 45 19.52 -16.47 5.55
N GLU A 46 19.08 -17.67 5.13
CA GLU A 46 18.35 -17.86 3.87
C GLU A 46 17.03 -18.65 4.01
N LYS A 47 16.51 -18.81 5.24
CA LYS A 47 15.32 -19.66 5.46
C LYS A 47 14.26 -19.01 6.31
N SER A 48 13.01 -19.43 6.11
CA SER A 48 11.88 -19.03 6.91
C SER A 48 12.05 -19.39 8.39
N VAL A 49 11.71 -18.46 9.28
CA VAL A 49 11.76 -18.63 10.72
C VAL A 49 10.35 -18.73 11.29
N ILE A 50 10.09 -19.73 12.12
CA ILE A 50 8.82 -19.90 12.81
C ILE A 50 8.92 -19.34 14.23
N ILE A 51 8.10 -18.35 14.55
CA ILE A 51 7.99 -17.77 15.89
C ILE A 51 6.72 -18.30 16.56
N ASN A 52 6.89 -19.06 17.62
CA ASN A 52 5.78 -19.60 18.41
C ASN A 52 5.66 -18.89 19.77
N GLY A 53 4.46 -18.97 20.36
CA GLY A 53 4.21 -18.45 21.72
C GLY A 53 3.94 -16.96 21.82
N ILE A 54 3.85 -16.25 20.68
CA ILE A 54 3.43 -14.84 20.64
C ILE A 54 1.98 -14.69 20.25
N SER A 55 1.27 -13.72 20.84
CA SER A 55 -0.15 -13.48 20.59
C SER A 55 -0.49 -11.99 20.62
N GLY A 56 -1.64 -11.63 20.03
CA GLY A 56 -2.13 -10.25 20.02
C GLY A 56 -1.11 -9.27 19.44
N SER A 57 -0.90 -8.14 20.11
CA SER A 57 0.02 -7.08 19.68
C SER A 57 1.51 -7.48 19.68
N GLN A 58 1.89 -8.57 20.35
CA GLN A 58 3.26 -9.09 20.30
C GLN A 58 3.66 -9.50 18.87
N LYS A 59 2.72 -10.01 18.07
CA LYS A 59 2.96 -10.34 16.66
C LYS A 59 3.32 -9.09 15.85
N SER A 60 2.52 -8.03 16.03
CA SER A 60 2.73 -6.76 15.33
C SER A 60 4.01 -6.05 15.79
N LEU A 61 4.36 -6.18 17.07
CA LEU A 61 5.63 -5.68 17.60
C LEU A 61 6.84 -6.41 16.99
N ALA A 62 6.77 -7.74 16.86
CA ALA A 62 7.81 -8.53 16.21
C ALA A 62 7.97 -8.11 14.72
N ALA A 63 6.86 -7.94 13.98
CA ALA A 63 6.90 -7.46 12.61
C ALA A 63 7.48 -6.04 12.51
N ALA A 64 7.00 -5.11 13.32
CA ALA A 64 7.49 -3.73 13.38
C ALA A 64 9.00 -3.66 13.65
N SER A 65 9.49 -4.53 14.52
CA SER A 65 10.90 -4.58 14.90
C SER A 65 11.83 -5.00 13.75
N LEU A 66 11.36 -5.83 12.84
CA LEU A 66 12.13 -6.27 11.67
C LEU A 66 12.08 -5.27 10.50
N LEU A 67 11.08 -4.38 10.48
CA LEU A 67 10.95 -3.34 9.45
C LEU A 67 12.08 -2.31 9.43
N ALA A 68 12.85 -2.21 10.50
CA ALA A 68 14.06 -1.37 10.52
C ALA A 68 15.10 -1.84 9.51
N LYS A 69 15.13 -3.16 9.22
CA LYS A 69 16.10 -3.80 8.31
C LYS A 69 15.62 -3.87 6.86
N TYR A 70 14.31 -3.90 6.64
CA TYR A 70 13.69 -4.10 5.33
C TYR A 70 12.90 -2.87 4.90
N ASN A 71 12.97 -2.52 3.62
CA ASN A 71 12.18 -1.40 3.08
C ASN A 71 10.71 -1.75 2.97
N THR A 72 10.38 -2.99 2.60
CA THR A 72 9.01 -3.42 2.40
C THR A 72 8.72 -4.69 3.18
N ALA A 73 7.56 -4.75 3.80
CA ALA A 73 7.03 -5.97 4.39
C ALA A 73 5.64 -6.29 3.83
N VAL A 74 5.39 -7.57 3.56
CA VAL A 74 4.05 -8.07 3.32
C VAL A 74 3.62 -8.93 4.50
N ILE A 75 2.49 -8.59 5.10
CA ILE A 75 1.89 -9.34 6.21
C ILE A 75 0.67 -10.07 5.67
N VAL A 76 0.75 -11.40 5.64
CA VAL A 76 -0.35 -12.25 5.21
C VAL A 76 -1.12 -12.70 6.44
N VAL A 77 -2.37 -12.24 6.56
CA VAL A 77 -3.27 -12.56 7.67
C VAL A 77 -4.33 -13.57 7.23
N PRO A 78 -4.95 -14.34 8.14
CA PRO A 78 -5.92 -15.37 7.76
C PRO A 78 -7.13 -14.84 7.00
N THR A 79 -7.71 -13.73 7.46
CA THR A 79 -8.95 -13.15 6.92
C THR A 79 -8.90 -11.62 6.88
N GLN A 80 -9.79 -11.00 6.10
CA GLN A 80 -9.95 -9.54 6.07
C GLN A 80 -10.24 -8.91 7.45
N LYS A 81 -10.92 -9.62 8.33
CA LYS A 81 -11.22 -9.15 9.69
C LYS A 81 -9.96 -8.97 10.55
N ASP A 82 -8.90 -9.71 10.23
CA ASP A 82 -7.64 -9.64 10.95
C ASP A 82 -6.81 -8.41 10.53
N ILE A 83 -7.03 -7.84 9.33
CA ILE A 83 -6.30 -6.67 8.78
C ILE A 83 -6.40 -5.48 9.73
N PHE A 84 -7.61 -5.12 10.16
CA PHE A 84 -7.82 -3.94 11.02
C PHE A 84 -6.99 -3.98 12.31
N ARG A 85 -6.91 -5.15 12.96
CA ARG A 85 -6.10 -5.31 14.19
C ARG A 85 -4.61 -5.11 13.93
N TRP A 86 -4.13 -5.59 12.79
CA TRP A 86 -2.74 -5.41 12.41
C TRP A 86 -2.43 -3.95 12.10
N GLU A 87 -3.29 -3.26 11.37
CA GLU A 87 -3.16 -1.83 11.07
C GLU A 87 -3.08 -0.98 12.35
N GLU A 88 -4.02 -1.15 13.28
CA GLU A 88 -4.07 -0.41 14.53
C GLU A 88 -2.80 -0.62 15.37
N ASN A 89 -2.35 -1.85 15.50
CA ASN A 89 -1.13 -2.15 16.24
C ASN A 89 0.12 -1.57 15.55
N LEU A 90 0.22 -1.67 14.23
CA LEU A 90 1.37 -1.17 13.49
C LEU A 90 1.43 0.36 13.49
N LYS A 91 0.29 1.07 13.39
CA LYS A 91 0.24 2.53 13.56
C LYS A 91 0.79 2.99 14.91
N PHE A 92 0.60 2.17 15.96
CA PHE A 92 1.16 2.45 17.28
C PHE A 92 2.69 2.22 17.33
N PHE A 93 3.19 1.11 16.78
CA PHE A 93 4.60 0.75 16.87
C PHE A 93 5.50 1.47 15.85
N VAL A 94 4.95 1.78 14.67
CA VAL A 94 5.66 2.41 13.56
C VAL A 94 4.80 3.53 12.93
N PRO A 95 4.55 4.62 13.66
CA PRO A 95 3.60 5.66 13.24
C PRO A 95 3.99 6.33 11.91
N ASP A 96 5.28 6.37 11.58
CA ASP A 96 5.79 6.99 10.35
C ASP A 96 5.82 6.02 9.15
N ALA A 97 5.45 4.75 9.34
CA ALA A 97 5.42 3.79 8.25
C ALA A 97 4.15 3.96 7.40
N ARG A 98 4.32 3.87 6.08
CA ARG A 98 3.18 3.80 5.15
C ARG A 98 2.58 2.40 5.20
N ILE A 99 1.36 2.28 5.69
CA ILE A 99 0.64 1.02 5.84
C ILE A 99 -0.51 0.99 4.83
N PHE A 100 -0.56 -0.07 4.03
CA PHE A 100 -1.59 -0.28 3.02
C PHE A 100 -2.31 -1.61 3.26
N SER A 101 -3.63 -1.61 3.11
CA SER A 101 -4.39 -2.84 2.90
C SER A 101 -4.35 -3.24 1.43
N PHE A 102 -4.33 -4.56 1.17
CA PHE A 102 -4.35 -5.10 -0.19
C PHE A 102 -5.69 -5.81 -0.43
N PRO A 103 -6.68 -5.09 -1.01
CA PRO A 103 -8.04 -5.62 -1.15
C PRO A 103 -8.21 -6.57 -2.34
N VAL A 104 -9.23 -7.43 -2.29
CA VAL A 104 -9.74 -8.13 -3.48
C VAL A 104 -10.32 -7.10 -4.45
N VAL A 105 -9.89 -7.19 -5.69
CA VAL A 105 -10.53 -6.51 -6.81
C VAL A 105 -11.16 -7.59 -7.68
N GLU A 106 -12.48 -7.59 -7.74
CA GLU A 106 -13.23 -8.44 -8.66
C GLU A 106 -13.03 -7.92 -10.08
N GLU A 107 -12.78 -8.83 -11.03
CA GLU A 107 -12.72 -8.47 -12.44
C GLU A 107 -14.11 -8.00 -12.86
N ALA A 108 -14.17 -6.80 -13.43
CA ALA A 108 -15.40 -6.17 -13.82
C ALA A 108 -16.21 -7.04 -14.79
N GLY A 109 -17.25 -7.66 -14.26
CA GLY A 109 -18.46 -8.05 -14.97
C GLY A 109 -19.64 -7.23 -14.51
N PHE A 110 -19.42 -6.31 -13.57
CA PHE A 110 -20.43 -5.38 -13.05
C PHE A 110 -19.91 -3.96 -13.16
N GLU A 111 -20.70 -3.11 -13.81
CA GLU A 111 -20.52 -1.67 -13.93
C GLU A 111 -20.11 -1.06 -12.57
N GLY A 112 -19.00 -0.33 -12.58
CA GLY A 112 -18.26 0.10 -11.41
C GLY A 112 -19.11 0.76 -10.32
N THR A 113 -19.33 0.02 -9.26
CA THR A 113 -19.79 0.61 -8.00
C THR A 113 -18.66 1.41 -7.39
N PHE A 114 -18.96 2.50 -6.70
CA PHE A 114 -18.00 3.34 -5.99
C PHE A 114 -17.01 2.51 -5.13
N SER A 115 -17.48 1.42 -4.52
CA SER A 115 -16.66 0.52 -3.71
C SER A 115 -15.62 -0.28 -4.53
N SER A 116 -15.87 -0.55 -5.81
CA SER A 116 -14.90 -1.27 -6.66
C SER A 116 -13.76 -0.35 -7.11
N THR A 117 -14.04 0.91 -7.38
CA THR A 117 -13.02 1.91 -7.73
C THR A 117 -12.11 2.22 -6.55
N GLU A 118 -12.66 2.33 -5.33
CA GLU A 118 -11.85 2.58 -4.14
C GLU A 118 -10.92 1.40 -3.83
N ARG A 119 -11.41 0.15 -3.92
CA ARG A 119 -10.56 -1.04 -3.76
C ARG A 119 -9.46 -1.13 -4.82
N LEU A 120 -9.76 -0.75 -6.06
CA LEU A 120 -8.74 -0.68 -7.11
C LEU A 120 -7.68 0.37 -6.78
N ARG A 121 -8.08 1.54 -6.29
CA ARG A 121 -7.17 2.59 -5.84
C ARG A 121 -6.26 2.12 -4.71
N GLU A 122 -6.82 1.52 -3.66
CA GLU A 122 -6.03 0.99 -2.52
C GLU A 122 -5.01 -0.05 -3.00
N ARG A 123 -5.42 -0.94 -3.89
CA ARG A 123 -4.53 -1.92 -4.51
C ARG A 123 -3.42 -1.24 -5.31
N MET A 124 -3.75 -0.29 -6.16
CA MET A 124 -2.75 0.40 -6.97
C MET A 124 -1.79 1.23 -6.12
N ARG A 125 -2.25 1.83 -5.02
CA ARG A 125 -1.36 2.50 -4.06
C ARG A 125 -0.35 1.54 -3.44
N SER A 126 -0.79 0.37 -2.99
CA SER A 126 0.11 -0.62 -2.41
C SER A 126 1.13 -1.11 -3.43
N LEU A 127 0.70 -1.43 -4.66
CA LEU A 127 1.60 -1.87 -5.73
C LEU A 127 2.56 -0.77 -6.19
N SER A 128 2.10 0.50 -6.26
CA SER A 128 2.95 1.62 -6.63
C SER A 128 4.05 1.87 -5.60
N ALA A 129 3.72 1.81 -4.31
CA ALA A 129 4.69 1.94 -3.24
C ALA A 129 5.78 0.85 -3.32
N MET A 130 5.39 -0.41 -3.60
CA MET A 130 6.33 -1.51 -3.78
C MET A 130 7.20 -1.33 -5.04
N VAL A 131 6.60 -0.93 -6.16
CA VAL A 131 7.31 -0.70 -7.44
C VAL A 131 8.32 0.45 -7.33
N ASN A 132 7.99 1.49 -6.57
CA ASN A 132 8.85 2.64 -6.32
C ASN A 132 9.92 2.38 -5.24
N GLY A 133 9.91 1.21 -4.59
CA GLY A 133 10.83 0.89 -3.49
C GLY A 133 10.60 1.72 -2.23
N GLU A 134 9.38 2.22 -2.03
CA GLU A 134 9.03 3.04 -0.88
C GLU A 134 8.95 2.18 0.39
N LYS A 135 9.41 2.74 1.51
CA LYS A 135 9.30 2.07 2.81
C LYS A 135 7.83 1.90 3.18
N SER A 136 7.34 0.65 3.13
CA SER A 136 5.92 0.36 3.24
C SER A 136 5.61 -1.01 3.86
N ILE A 137 4.42 -1.10 4.45
CA ILE A 137 3.86 -2.35 4.99
C ILE A 137 2.57 -2.63 4.22
N ILE A 138 2.50 -3.78 3.58
CA ILE A 138 1.31 -4.24 2.87
C ILE A 138 0.65 -5.34 3.71
N ILE A 139 -0.62 -5.18 4.08
CA ILE A 139 -1.37 -6.20 4.80
C ILE A 139 -2.40 -6.79 3.84
N ALA A 140 -2.30 -8.09 3.60
CA ALA A 140 -3.20 -8.84 2.73
C ALA A 140 -3.80 -10.03 3.48
N ALA A 141 -5.10 -10.29 3.32
CA ALA A 141 -5.62 -11.57 3.77
C ALA A 141 -5.17 -12.70 2.81
N ALA A 142 -5.24 -13.93 3.26
CA ALA A 142 -4.70 -15.09 2.54
C ALA A 142 -5.24 -15.22 1.10
N VAL A 143 -6.53 -14.96 0.92
CA VAL A 143 -7.18 -15.00 -0.41
C VAL A 143 -6.64 -13.90 -1.31
N GLU A 144 -6.52 -12.68 -0.80
CA GLU A 144 -6.00 -11.52 -1.51
C GLU A 144 -4.53 -11.67 -1.89
N ALA A 145 -3.72 -12.17 -0.95
CA ALA A 145 -2.30 -12.45 -1.20
C ALA A 145 -2.11 -13.52 -2.29
N ALA A 146 -3.02 -14.49 -2.35
CA ALA A 146 -3.01 -15.56 -3.35
C ALA A 146 -3.56 -15.13 -4.72
N GLN A 147 -4.27 -14.01 -4.81
CA GLN A 147 -4.90 -13.58 -6.06
C GLN A 147 -3.85 -13.36 -7.16
N LYS A 148 -4.14 -13.90 -8.35
CA LYS A 148 -3.30 -13.67 -9.53
C LYS A 148 -3.47 -12.25 -10.04
N ILE A 149 -2.35 -11.55 -10.16
CA ILE A 149 -2.26 -10.17 -10.66
C ILE A 149 -1.19 -10.08 -11.76
N SER A 150 -1.10 -8.94 -12.43
CA SER A 150 -0.05 -8.66 -13.40
C SER A 150 1.33 -8.67 -12.74
N ALA A 151 2.38 -8.97 -13.48
CA ALA A 151 3.75 -8.93 -12.97
C ALA A 151 4.21 -7.49 -12.69
N PRO A 152 5.17 -7.28 -11.77
CA PRO A 152 5.76 -5.96 -11.50
C PRO A 152 6.31 -5.28 -12.75
N SER A 153 6.97 -6.03 -13.65
CA SER A 153 7.46 -5.52 -14.95
C SER A 153 6.33 -4.92 -15.78
N SER A 154 5.18 -5.58 -15.84
CA SER A 154 4.03 -5.07 -16.61
C SER A 154 3.50 -3.74 -16.08
N ILE A 155 3.63 -3.46 -14.77
CA ILE A 155 3.28 -2.15 -14.22
C ILE A 155 4.37 -1.14 -14.54
N LYS A 156 5.65 -1.50 -14.36
CA LYS A 156 6.80 -0.63 -14.66
C LYS A 156 6.83 -0.19 -16.12
N ASP A 157 6.54 -1.10 -17.04
CA ASP A 157 6.54 -0.85 -18.49
C ASP A 157 5.41 0.11 -18.94
N HIS A 158 4.37 0.25 -18.13
CA HIS A 158 3.23 1.16 -18.39
C HIS A 158 3.18 2.35 -17.42
N LEU A 159 4.20 2.54 -16.59
CA LEU A 159 4.34 3.72 -15.74
C LEU A 159 4.80 4.90 -16.57
N TYR A 160 4.07 6.01 -16.51
CA TYR A 160 4.51 7.25 -17.12
C TYR A 160 4.90 8.29 -16.07
N LYS A 161 6.02 8.99 -16.26
CA LYS A 161 6.48 10.01 -15.33
C LYS A 161 6.52 11.38 -16.01
N PHE A 162 5.76 12.31 -15.49
CA PHE A 162 5.82 13.73 -15.85
C PHE A 162 6.89 14.39 -14.98
N GLU A 163 7.78 15.16 -15.58
CA GLU A 163 8.87 15.87 -14.89
C GLU A 163 8.85 17.36 -15.25
N LEU A 164 9.02 18.20 -14.25
CA LEU A 164 9.09 19.66 -14.42
C LEU A 164 10.23 20.03 -15.41
N GLY A 165 9.95 20.90 -16.35
CA GLY A 165 10.91 21.32 -17.38
C GLY A 165 11.14 20.32 -18.51
N SER A 166 10.44 19.17 -18.51
CA SER A 166 10.51 18.25 -19.65
C SER A 166 9.61 18.72 -20.80
N GLU A 167 10.01 18.41 -22.03
CA GLU A 167 9.25 18.69 -23.25
C GLU A 167 8.43 17.45 -23.65
N ILE A 168 7.12 17.65 -23.81
CA ILE A 168 6.19 16.64 -24.35
C ILE A 168 5.05 17.34 -25.06
N GLU A 169 4.76 16.95 -26.30
CA GLU A 169 3.61 17.47 -27.02
C GLU A 169 2.31 17.12 -26.29
N ARG A 170 1.42 18.10 -26.12
CA ARG A 170 0.13 17.88 -25.45
C ARG A 170 -0.69 16.75 -26.06
N ARG A 171 -0.57 16.52 -27.37
CA ARG A 171 -1.25 15.40 -28.03
C ARG A 171 -0.72 14.06 -27.52
N GLU A 172 0.59 13.95 -27.32
CA GLU A 172 1.23 12.75 -26.78
C GLU A 172 0.76 12.49 -25.35
N VAL A 173 0.61 13.53 -24.51
CA VAL A 173 0.04 13.40 -23.16
C VAL A 173 -1.34 12.76 -23.19
N LEU A 174 -2.21 13.18 -24.13
CA LEU A 174 -3.56 12.61 -24.26
C LEU A 174 -3.51 11.14 -24.67
N GLU A 175 -2.66 10.78 -25.63
CA GLU A 175 -2.47 9.42 -26.10
C GLU A 175 -1.96 8.52 -24.94
N VAL A 176 -0.95 8.99 -24.21
CA VAL A 176 -0.42 8.29 -23.03
C VAL A 176 -1.51 8.05 -21.97
N LEU A 177 -2.28 9.06 -21.60
CA LEU A 177 -3.33 8.91 -20.58
C LEU A 177 -4.44 7.96 -21.03
N GLN A 178 -4.82 7.98 -22.30
CA GLN A 178 -5.80 7.04 -22.86
C GLN A 178 -5.26 5.61 -22.87
N ASP A 179 -4.00 5.41 -23.23
CA ASP A 179 -3.34 4.09 -23.24
C ASP A 179 -3.20 3.54 -21.82
N LEU A 180 -2.98 4.41 -20.82
CA LEU A 180 -3.01 4.07 -19.39
C LEU A 180 -4.43 3.76 -18.87
N GLY A 181 -5.47 3.97 -19.70
CA GLY A 181 -6.85 3.66 -19.36
C GLY A 181 -7.61 4.78 -18.63
N TYR A 182 -7.09 6.01 -18.63
CA TYR A 182 -7.78 7.16 -18.05
C TYR A 182 -8.94 7.62 -18.91
N GLU A 183 -10.04 8.01 -18.26
CA GLU A 183 -11.24 8.55 -18.90
C GLU A 183 -11.13 10.06 -19.04
N ARG A 184 -11.35 10.56 -20.26
CA ARG A 184 -11.40 12.01 -20.51
C ARG A 184 -12.74 12.58 -20.09
N VAL A 185 -12.71 13.61 -19.24
CA VAL A 185 -13.89 14.29 -18.70
C VAL A 185 -13.72 15.81 -18.81
N ASP A 186 -14.81 16.57 -18.62
CA ASP A 186 -14.72 18.03 -18.58
C ASP A 186 -14.04 18.55 -17.30
N GLN A 187 -14.25 17.86 -16.16
CA GLN A 187 -13.63 18.15 -14.88
C GLN A 187 -13.34 16.84 -14.14
N VAL A 188 -12.14 16.72 -13.58
CA VAL A 188 -11.76 15.54 -12.80
C VAL A 188 -12.51 15.53 -11.46
N GLU A 189 -13.15 14.40 -11.15
CA GLU A 189 -13.91 14.22 -9.91
C GLU A 189 -13.46 12.98 -9.12
N ARG A 190 -12.88 12.00 -9.80
CA ARG A 190 -12.44 10.72 -9.21
C ARG A 190 -11.18 10.21 -9.87
N SER A 191 -10.48 9.29 -9.20
CA SER A 191 -9.30 8.64 -9.76
C SER A 191 -9.61 7.93 -11.07
N GLY A 192 -8.67 7.98 -12.01
CA GLY A 192 -8.81 7.46 -13.36
C GLY A 192 -9.42 8.47 -14.35
N HIS A 193 -9.75 9.68 -13.90
CA HIS A 193 -10.18 10.78 -14.78
C HIS A 193 -9.00 11.66 -15.20
N PHE A 194 -9.08 12.25 -16.38
CA PHE A 194 -8.28 13.40 -16.77
C PHE A 194 -9.08 14.42 -17.55
N SER A 195 -8.69 15.69 -17.49
CA SER A 195 -9.29 16.78 -18.27
C SER A 195 -8.23 17.67 -18.91
N VAL A 196 -8.58 18.33 -20.00
CA VAL A 196 -7.68 19.23 -20.72
C VAL A 196 -8.39 20.53 -21.00
N ARG A 197 -7.82 21.65 -20.55
CA ARG A 197 -8.35 23.00 -20.73
C ARG A 197 -7.23 23.96 -21.09
N GLY A 198 -7.14 24.34 -22.37
CA GLY A 198 -6.05 25.18 -22.84
C GLY A 198 -4.70 24.50 -22.63
N ASP A 199 -3.82 25.16 -21.89
CA ASP A 199 -2.48 24.66 -21.58
C ASP A 199 -2.42 23.92 -20.22
N ILE A 200 -3.58 23.49 -19.70
CA ILE A 200 -3.70 22.79 -18.43
C ILE A 200 -4.20 21.36 -18.68
N VAL A 201 -3.52 20.39 -18.08
CA VAL A 201 -3.95 19.00 -17.99
C VAL A 201 -4.14 18.65 -16.52
N ASP A 202 -5.37 18.34 -16.12
CA ASP A 202 -5.69 17.81 -14.81
C ASP A 202 -5.79 16.30 -14.90
N ILE A 203 -5.08 15.59 -14.03
CA ILE A 203 -5.08 14.14 -13.95
C ILE A 203 -5.43 13.75 -12.53
N TYR A 204 -6.32 12.76 -12.35
CA TYR A 204 -6.52 12.15 -11.05
C TYR A 204 -5.91 10.74 -11.04
N PRO A 205 -4.62 10.62 -10.66
CA PRO A 205 -3.93 9.34 -10.72
C PRO A 205 -4.61 8.30 -9.84
N ILE A 206 -4.62 7.04 -10.31
CA ILE A 206 -5.31 5.95 -9.60
C ILE A 206 -4.66 5.65 -8.24
N ASN A 207 -3.38 5.95 -8.09
CA ASN A 207 -2.58 5.70 -6.89
C ASN A 207 -2.51 6.89 -5.91
N GLU A 208 -3.08 8.05 -6.27
CA GLU A 208 -2.98 9.26 -5.45
C GLU A 208 -4.29 9.59 -4.74
N ILE A 209 -4.19 10.37 -3.65
CA ILE A 209 -5.36 10.88 -2.91
C ILE A 209 -5.93 12.14 -3.57
N HIS A 210 -5.04 12.93 -4.16
CA HIS A 210 -5.35 14.21 -4.78
C HIS A 210 -5.05 14.18 -6.26
N PRO A 211 -5.82 14.90 -7.10
CA PRO A 211 -5.49 15.10 -8.48
C PRO A 211 -4.27 16.00 -8.64
N VAL A 212 -3.66 15.90 -9.82
CA VAL A 212 -2.48 16.66 -10.23
C VAL A 212 -2.86 17.58 -11.37
N ARG A 213 -2.44 18.82 -11.31
CA ARG A 213 -2.52 19.82 -12.38
C ARG A 213 -1.16 20.01 -12.99
N ILE A 214 -1.05 19.82 -14.30
CA ILE A 214 0.13 20.05 -15.10
C ILE A 214 -0.15 21.25 -15.99
N GLU A 215 0.66 22.29 -15.90
CA GLU A 215 0.57 23.48 -16.74
C GLU A 215 1.72 23.46 -17.74
N PHE A 216 1.42 23.80 -18.98
CA PHE A 216 2.35 23.81 -20.09
C PHE A 216 2.64 25.23 -20.55
N PHE A 217 3.90 25.49 -20.89
CA PHE A 217 4.30 26.65 -21.68
C PHE A 217 4.80 26.14 -23.04
N GLY A 218 3.92 26.17 -24.05
CA GLY A 218 4.17 25.47 -25.31
C GLY A 218 4.11 23.94 -25.07
N ASP A 219 5.22 23.25 -25.32
CA ASP A 219 5.39 21.83 -25.10
C ASP A 219 6.21 21.51 -23.84
N GLU A 220 6.69 22.54 -23.12
CA GLU A 220 7.41 22.38 -21.85
C GLU A 220 6.46 22.31 -20.67
N ILE A 221 6.70 21.41 -19.73
CA ILE A 221 5.98 21.35 -18.45
C ILE A 221 6.51 22.46 -17.52
N ASP A 222 5.71 23.52 -17.35
CA ASP A 222 6.05 24.69 -16.55
C ASP A 222 5.73 24.52 -15.06
N SER A 223 4.67 23.77 -14.73
CA SER A 223 4.37 23.45 -13.33
C SER A 223 3.63 22.13 -13.16
N ILE A 224 3.88 21.48 -12.02
CA ILE A 224 3.16 20.28 -11.56
C ILE A 224 2.69 20.54 -10.14
N ARG A 225 1.37 20.44 -9.88
CA ARG A 225 0.79 20.73 -8.55
C ARG A 225 -0.30 19.74 -8.17
N LEU A 226 -0.30 19.30 -6.91
CA LEU A 226 -1.46 18.68 -6.31
C LEU A 226 -2.53 19.73 -6.06
N PHE A 227 -3.79 19.39 -6.23
CA PHE A 227 -4.90 20.28 -5.92
C PHE A 227 -6.07 19.53 -5.27
N ASP A 228 -6.87 20.26 -4.54
CA ASP A 228 -8.09 19.75 -3.92
C ASP A 228 -9.26 19.78 -4.92
N VAL A 229 -9.96 18.65 -5.07
CA VAL A 229 -11.05 18.48 -6.06
C VAL A 229 -12.17 19.47 -5.85
N ASP A 230 -12.57 19.70 -4.60
CA ASP A 230 -13.77 20.50 -4.28
C ASP A 230 -13.48 21.99 -4.39
N SER A 231 -12.38 22.44 -3.81
CA SER A 231 -12.00 23.86 -3.78
C SER A 231 -11.18 24.31 -5.00
N GLN A 232 -10.63 23.38 -5.79
CA GLN A 232 -9.73 23.60 -6.92
C GLN A 232 -8.43 24.36 -6.54
N ARG A 233 -8.09 24.41 -5.25
CA ARG A 233 -6.89 25.09 -4.74
C ARG A 233 -5.70 24.17 -4.75
N SER A 234 -4.54 24.71 -5.11
CA SER A 234 -3.27 24.02 -5.02
C SER A 234 -2.94 23.66 -3.57
N ILE A 235 -2.48 22.44 -3.35
CA ILE A 235 -2.05 21.91 -2.05
C ILE A 235 -0.52 21.96 -1.97
N GLU A 236 0.16 21.45 -2.99
CA GLU A 236 1.60 21.27 -3.03
C GLU A 236 2.13 21.37 -4.45
N THR A 237 3.37 21.85 -4.62
CA THR A 237 4.07 21.85 -5.89
C THR A 237 5.03 20.66 -5.94
N LEU A 238 5.09 19.96 -7.07
CA LEU A 238 5.89 18.77 -7.28
C LEU A 238 6.95 19.02 -8.36
N GLU A 239 8.09 18.35 -8.25
CA GLU A 239 9.10 18.30 -9.32
C GLU A 239 8.78 17.22 -10.35
N SER A 240 8.05 16.19 -9.97
CA SER A 240 7.60 15.12 -10.88
C SER A 240 6.39 14.39 -10.34
N GLN A 241 5.62 13.77 -11.25
CA GLN A 241 4.49 12.91 -10.91
C GLN A 241 4.51 11.63 -11.74
N SER A 242 4.47 10.49 -11.05
CA SER A 242 4.30 9.18 -11.68
C SER A 242 2.82 8.84 -11.81
N VAL A 243 2.39 8.47 -13.01
CA VAL A 243 1.01 8.08 -13.31
C VAL A 243 0.99 6.60 -13.65
N PHE A 244 0.28 5.84 -12.84
CA PHE A 244 0.12 4.39 -12.98
C PHE A 244 -1.07 4.07 -13.90
N PRO A 245 -1.04 2.95 -14.63
CA PRO A 245 -2.16 2.53 -15.43
C PRO A 245 -3.38 2.21 -14.55
N VAL A 246 -4.57 2.58 -15.01
CA VAL A 246 -5.84 2.23 -14.35
C VAL A 246 -6.05 0.72 -14.37
N ALA A 247 -5.65 0.08 -15.45
CA ALA A 247 -5.68 -1.38 -15.59
C ALA A 247 -4.51 -1.84 -16.45
N VAL A 248 -3.80 -2.86 -16.00
CA VAL A 248 -2.73 -3.49 -16.78
C VAL A 248 -3.31 -4.63 -17.60
N LYS A 249 -3.19 -4.54 -18.92
CA LYS A 249 -3.54 -5.62 -19.85
C LYS A 249 -2.39 -6.63 -19.87
N GLY A 250 -2.69 -7.91 -19.77
CA GLY A 250 -1.66 -8.94 -19.85
C GLY A 250 -1.95 -10.18 -19.01
N SER A 251 -0.98 -11.06 -18.94
CA SER A 251 -1.07 -12.30 -18.18
C SER A 251 -1.02 -12.02 -16.68
N LYS A 252 -2.00 -12.57 -15.94
CA LYS A 252 -2.06 -12.51 -14.49
C LYS A 252 -1.46 -13.77 -13.88
N ASN A 253 -0.13 -13.83 -13.80
CA ASN A 253 0.63 -14.98 -13.31
C ASN A 253 1.53 -14.64 -12.11
N SER A 254 1.35 -13.48 -11.52
CA SER A 254 2.08 -13.03 -10.33
C SER A 254 1.15 -12.84 -9.13
N SER A 255 1.71 -12.75 -7.94
CA SER A 255 1.00 -12.39 -6.71
C SER A 255 1.57 -11.09 -6.15
N VAL A 256 0.97 -10.54 -5.10
CA VAL A 256 1.54 -9.38 -4.39
C VAL A 256 2.95 -9.66 -3.87
N LEU A 257 3.27 -10.91 -3.55
CA LEU A 257 4.61 -11.30 -3.07
C LEU A 257 5.69 -11.13 -4.15
N SER A 258 5.32 -11.25 -5.43
CA SER A 258 6.25 -11.02 -6.56
C SER A 258 6.70 -9.57 -6.70
N TYR A 259 6.10 -8.65 -5.96
CA TYR A 259 6.47 -7.23 -5.93
C TYR A 259 7.49 -6.90 -4.82
N LEU A 260 7.81 -7.87 -3.96
CA LEU A 260 8.84 -7.72 -2.96
C LEU A 260 10.21 -7.73 -3.61
N ASP A 261 10.93 -6.62 -3.44
CA ASP A 261 12.34 -6.49 -3.76
C ASP A 261 13.07 -6.18 -2.44
N HIS A 262 13.92 -7.09 -1.99
CA HIS A 262 14.61 -6.99 -0.68
C HIS A 262 13.66 -6.72 0.51
N GLY A 263 12.54 -7.43 0.56
CA GLY A 263 11.52 -7.31 1.61
C GLY A 263 11.42 -8.53 2.49
N ILE A 264 10.46 -8.49 3.42
CA ILE A 264 10.14 -9.61 4.31
C ILE A 264 8.66 -9.95 4.25
N VAL A 265 8.34 -11.25 4.35
CA VAL A 265 6.95 -11.72 4.45
C VAL A 265 6.69 -12.28 5.83
N PHE A 266 5.59 -11.84 6.46
CA PHE A 266 5.08 -12.42 7.69
C PHE A 266 3.78 -13.18 7.41
N TYR A 267 3.74 -14.44 7.79
CA TYR A 267 2.51 -15.24 7.75
C TYR A 267 1.93 -15.33 9.16
N ASP A 268 0.83 -14.63 9.42
CA ASP A 268 0.09 -14.76 10.68
C ASP A 268 -0.81 -15.98 10.62
N GLU A 269 -0.65 -16.92 11.55
CA GLU A 269 -1.44 -18.15 11.66
C GLU A 269 -1.63 -18.87 10.31
N PRO A 270 -0.54 -19.33 9.67
CA PRO A 270 -0.54 -19.81 8.29
C PRO A 270 -1.54 -20.96 8.02
N GLN A 271 -1.83 -21.80 9.02
CA GLN A 271 -2.82 -22.87 8.90
C GLN A 271 -4.25 -22.31 8.69
N ARG A 272 -4.62 -21.26 9.42
CA ARG A 272 -5.91 -20.57 9.24
C ARG A 272 -5.98 -19.87 7.88
N GLY A 273 -4.87 -19.30 7.41
CA GLY A 273 -4.78 -18.72 6.07
C GLY A 273 -5.01 -19.76 4.97
N GLU A 274 -4.41 -20.94 5.12
CA GLU A 274 -4.63 -22.06 4.20
C GLU A 274 -6.09 -22.53 4.19
N GLU A 275 -6.72 -22.60 5.37
CA GLU A 275 -8.14 -22.97 5.49
C GLU A 275 -9.04 -21.93 4.80
N SER A 276 -8.77 -20.64 4.98
CA SER A 276 -9.51 -19.56 4.32
C SER A 276 -9.41 -19.66 2.78
N LEU A 277 -8.23 -19.95 2.27
CA LEU A 277 -8.02 -20.13 0.82
C LEU A 277 -8.71 -21.42 0.30
N LYS A 278 -8.66 -22.51 1.05
CA LYS A 278 -9.38 -23.74 0.71
C LYS A 278 -10.90 -23.51 0.66
N GLN A 279 -11.43 -22.71 1.58
CA GLN A 279 -12.84 -22.34 1.59
C GLN A 279 -13.21 -21.51 0.36
N PHE A 280 -12.39 -20.51 0.01
CA PHE A 280 -12.56 -19.71 -1.20
C PHE A 280 -12.64 -20.54 -2.48
N PHE A 281 -11.79 -21.58 -2.63
CA PHE A 281 -11.85 -22.49 -3.78
C PHE A 281 -13.06 -23.43 -3.79
N LYS A 282 -13.64 -23.73 -2.62
CA LYS A 282 -14.85 -24.57 -2.54
C LYS A 282 -16.11 -23.79 -2.92
N GLU A 283 -16.21 -22.53 -2.54
CA GLU A 283 -17.39 -21.71 -2.76
C GLU A 283 -17.65 -21.41 -4.24
N GLU A 284 -16.57 -21.25 -5.02
CA GLU A 284 -16.70 -21.02 -6.46
C GLU A 284 -15.66 -21.84 -7.25
N LYS A 285 -16.12 -22.80 -8.06
CA LYS A 285 -15.25 -23.56 -8.99
C LYS A 285 -14.54 -22.64 -10.00
N ALA A 286 -15.11 -21.48 -10.33
CA ALA A 286 -14.52 -20.47 -11.20
C ALA A 286 -13.27 -19.81 -10.61
N ASN A 287 -13.06 -19.90 -9.29
CA ASN A 287 -11.93 -19.27 -8.61
C ASN A 287 -10.61 -20.05 -8.78
N ALA A 288 -10.66 -21.30 -9.19
CA ALA A 288 -9.46 -22.15 -9.33
C ALA A 288 -8.37 -21.59 -10.28
N GLY A 289 -8.77 -20.76 -11.25
CA GLY A 289 -7.82 -20.08 -12.15
C GLY A 289 -7.35 -18.69 -11.69
N LYS A 290 -8.00 -18.12 -10.68
CA LYS A 290 -7.81 -16.71 -10.26
C LYS A 290 -6.81 -16.52 -9.12
N ALA A 291 -6.41 -17.57 -8.45
CA ALA A 291 -5.49 -17.53 -7.33
C ALA A 291 -4.47 -18.68 -7.37
N PHE A 292 -3.37 -18.51 -6.62
CA PHE A 292 -2.37 -19.53 -6.41
C PHE A 292 -2.77 -20.46 -5.25
N LEU A 293 -2.24 -21.67 -5.25
CA LEU A 293 -2.33 -22.55 -4.09
C LEU A 293 -1.46 -22.03 -2.95
N TRP A 294 -1.85 -22.32 -1.70
CA TRP A 294 -1.11 -21.88 -0.52
C TRP A 294 0.36 -22.29 -0.53
N SER A 295 0.65 -23.51 -0.98
CA SER A 295 2.02 -23.98 -1.13
C SER A 295 2.85 -23.09 -2.07
N CYS A 296 2.25 -22.58 -3.16
CA CYS A 296 2.96 -21.69 -4.08
C CYS A 296 3.36 -20.37 -3.40
N LEU A 297 2.51 -19.82 -2.52
CA LEU A 297 2.83 -18.59 -1.80
C LEU A 297 3.99 -18.76 -0.82
N LEU A 298 4.09 -19.91 -0.16
CA LEU A 298 5.18 -20.21 0.76
C LEU A 298 6.52 -20.41 0.05
N TYR A 299 6.49 -20.94 -1.18
CA TYR A 299 7.71 -21.21 -1.95
C TYR A 299 8.19 -20.02 -2.79
N THR A 300 7.31 -19.09 -3.16
CA THR A 300 7.72 -17.91 -3.94
C THR A 300 8.55 -16.91 -3.14
N SER A 301 8.52 -16.97 -1.81
CA SER A 301 9.42 -16.21 -0.95
C SER A 301 10.87 -16.69 -0.97
N ASP A 302 11.11 -17.94 -1.43
CA ASP A 302 12.46 -18.53 -1.52
C ASP A 302 13.09 -18.38 -2.92
N ALA A 303 12.36 -17.88 -3.91
CA ALA A 303 12.76 -17.83 -5.33
C ALA A 303 13.13 -16.43 -5.84
N ALA A 304 13.35 -15.46 -4.95
CA ALA A 304 13.76 -14.10 -5.29
C ALA A 304 15.29 -13.90 -5.24
N ASP A 305 16.06 -14.98 -5.54
CA ASP A 305 17.51 -14.94 -5.82
C ASP A 305 17.79 -15.02 -7.34
#